data_4395929a119939f1fd8312f27e30cfb8
#
_entry.id   4395929a119939f1fd8312f27e30cfb8
#
_cell.length_a   1.000
_cell.length_b   1.000
_cell.length_c   1.000
_cell.angle_alpha   90.00
_cell.angle_beta   90.00
_cell.angle_gamma   90.00
#
_symmetry.space_group_name_H-M   'P 1'
#
loop_
_entity.id
_entity.type
_entity.pdbx_description
1 polymer ?
#
loop_
_entity_poly.entity_id
_entity_poly.type
_entity_poly.pdbx_seq_one_letter_code
_entity_poly.pdbx_strand_id
1 'polypeptide(L)'
;PFAGDGRPREKMMLIEKGVVKNLFYSRYWAEKQGKKPIPPPGGIIMQGTNASIEDLIKDTKKGILVTRLWYIRPVDPQTLLFTGLTRDGTFYIENGKIKYPIKNFRFNESPIIMLNNLDAIGKPERIGNSLVPPIRVRDFTFTSLSDAV
;
A
#
# COMPACT_ATOMS: atom_id res chain seq x y z
N PRO A 1 -15.77 -16.51 -1.89
CA PRO A 1 -16.25 -16.89 -3.22
C PRO A 1 -17.07 -15.79 -3.89
N PHE A 2 -17.91 -15.00 -3.16
CA PHE A 2 -18.75 -13.94 -3.71
C PHE A 2 -18.67 -12.64 -2.90
N ALA A 3 -19.01 -11.54 -3.55
CA ALA A 3 -19.10 -10.21 -2.92
C ALA A 3 -20.42 -10.05 -2.16
N GLY A 4 -20.58 -8.98 -1.39
CA GLY A 4 -21.79 -8.72 -0.61
C GLY A 4 -23.06 -8.54 -1.43
N ASP A 5 -22.94 -8.28 -2.73
CA ASP A 5 -24.05 -8.19 -3.68
C ASP A 5 -24.31 -9.51 -4.46
N GLY A 6 -23.74 -10.63 -4.02
CA GLY A 6 -23.92 -11.96 -4.58
C GLY A 6 -23.10 -12.27 -5.83
N ARG A 7 -22.33 -11.32 -6.37
CA ARG A 7 -21.50 -11.57 -7.55
C ARG A 7 -20.30 -12.48 -7.21
N PRO A 8 -19.94 -13.46 -8.06
CA PRO A 8 -18.75 -14.25 -7.85
C PRO A 8 -17.50 -13.36 -7.93
N ARG A 9 -16.52 -13.66 -7.09
CA ARG A 9 -15.18 -13.07 -7.19
C ARG A 9 -14.33 -13.95 -8.10
N GLU A 10 -13.78 -13.34 -9.12
CA GLU A 10 -12.90 -14.00 -10.08
C GLU A 10 -11.48 -13.47 -9.89
N LYS A 11 -10.49 -14.31 -10.21
CA LYS A 11 -9.10 -13.84 -10.29
C LYS A 11 -8.97 -12.89 -11.48
N MET A 12 -8.47 -11.69 -11.24
CA MET A 12 -8.24 -10.73 -12.31
C MET A 12 -6.90 -10.01 -12.13
N MET A 13 -6.33 -9.58 -13.24
CA MET A 13 -5.17 -8.72 -13.27
C MET A 13 -5.63 -7.28 -13.11
N LEU A 14 -5.22 -6.60 -12.03
CA LEU A 14 -5.54 -5.18 -11.81
C LEU A 14 -4.51 -4.27 -12.47
N ILE A 15 -3.24 -4.55 -12.21
CA ILE A 15 -2.10 -3.80 -12.75
C ILE A 15 -1.11 -4.81 -13.30
N GLU A 16 -0.65 -4.60 -14.52
CA GLU A 16 0.37 -5.41 -15.16
C GLU A 16 1.47 -4.51 -15.72
N LYS A 17 2.71 -4.70 -15.25
CA LYS A 17 3.88 -3.91 -15.68
C LYS A 17 3.63 -2.39 -15.59
N GLY A 18 3.00 -1.95 -14.49
CA GLY A 18 2.67 -0.54 -14.26
C GLY A 18 1.43 -0.01 -14.98
N VAL A 19 0.77 -0.84 -15.80
CA VAL A 19 -0.43 -0.46 -16.56
C VAL A 19 -1.68 -0.99 -15.87
N VAL A 20 -2.65 -0.11 -15.60
CA VAL A 20 -3.97 -0.49 -15.08
C VAL A 20 -4.73 -1.25 -16.16
N LYS A 21 -5.11 -2.49 -15.88
CA LYS A 21 -5.84 -3.38 -16.80
C LYS A 21 -7.33 -3.43 -16.50
N ASN A 22 -7.69 -3.44 -15.21
CA ASN A 22 -9.07 -3.54 -14.78
C ASN A 22 -9.37 -2.58 -13.64
N LEU A 23 -10.58 -2.05 -13.63
CA LEU A 23 -11.15 -1.24 -12.56
C LEU A 23 -12.39 -1.92 -12.01
N PHE A 24 -12.73 -1.61 -10.76
CA PHE A 24 -13.95 -2.10 -10.15
C PHE A 24 -15.14 -1.26 -10.58
N TYR A 25 -16.23 -1.94 -10.95
CA TYR A 25 -17.46 -1.28 -11.33
C TYR A 25 -18.62 -1.84 -10.50
N SER A 26 -19.35 -0.96 -9.81
CA SER A 26 -20.66 -1.32 -9.29
C SER A 26 -21.59 -1.68 -10.46
N ARG A 27 -22.73 -2.34 -10.20
CA ARG A 27 -23.72 -2.65 -11.24
C ARG A 27 -24.19 -1.38 -11.94
N TYR A 28 -24.50 -0.34 -11.17
CA TYR A 28 -24.95 0.97 -11.68
C TYR A 28 -23.91 1.62 -12.62
N TRP A 29 -22.66 1.73 -12.18
CA TRP A 29 -21.63 2.36 -13.01
C TRP A 29 -21.22 1.51 -14.21
N ALA A 30 -21.26 0.18 -14.07
CA ALA A 30 -21.01 -0.71 -15.18
C ALA A 30 -22.04 -0.53 -16.30
N GLU A 31 -23.32 -0.46 -15.94
CA GLU A 31 -24.41 -0.19 -16.90
C GLU A 31 -24.21 1.18 -17.58
N LYS A 32 -23.96 2.24 -16.81
CA LYS A 32 -23.71 3.60 -17.33
C LYS A 32 -22.52 3.67 -18.30
N GLN A 33 -21.52 2.84 -18.11
CA GLN A 33 -20.29 2.81 -18.91
C GLN A 33 -20.27 1.72 -19.98
N GLY A 34 -21.34 0.93 -20.13
CA GLY A 34 -21.37 -0.22 -21.05
C GLY A 34 -20.31 -1.27 -20.72
N LYS A 35 -19.98 -1.46 -19.42
CA LYS A 35 -18.95 -2.39 -18.93
C LYS A 35 -19.56 -3.55 -18.13
N LYS A 36 -18.80 -4.65 -18.02
CA LYS A 36 -19.15 -5.73 -17.09
C LYS A 36 -18.97 -5.24 -15.64
N PRO A 37 -19.94 -5.44 -14.75
CA PRO A 37 -19.76 -5.09 -13.34
C PRO A 37 -18.71 -6.02 -12.70
N ILE A 38 -17.73 -5.41 -12.03
CA ILE A 38 -16.61 -6.09 -11.38
C ILE A 38 -16.65 -5.77 -9.89
N PRO A 39 -16.87 -6.77 -9.02
CA PRO A 39 -16.90 -6.55 -7.58
C PRO A 39 -15.49 -6.26 -7.03
N PRO A 40 -15.38 -5.53 -5.89
CA PRO A 40 -14.10 -5.35 -5.23
C PRO A 40 -13.49 -6.70 -4.83
N PRO A 41 -12.16 -6.83 -4.80
CA PRO A 41 -11.47 -8.08 -4.49
C PRO A 41 -11.70 -8.51 -3.04
N GLY A 42 -11.59 -9.81 -2.79
CA GLY A 42 -11.55 -10.36 -1.44
C GLY A 42 -10.15 -10.31 -0.79
N GLY A 43 -9.13 -10.06 -1.61
CA GLY A 43 -7.74 -9.91 -1.25
C GLY A 43 -6.94 -9.55 -2.48
N ILE A 44 -5.71 -9.06 -2.27
CA ILE A 44 -4.81 -8.62 -3.34
C ILE A 44 -3.55 -9.50 -3.30
N ILE A 45 -3.05 -9.86 -4.47
CA ILE A 45 -1.75 -10.51 -4.64
C ILE A 45 -0.87 -9.52 -5.39
N MET A 46 0.17 -9.04 -4.73
CA MET A 46 1.21 -8.24 -5.36
C MET A 46 2.46 -9.10 -5.54
N GLN A 47 3.00 -9.11 -6.74
CA GLN A 47 4.27 -9.79 -6.99
C GLN A 47 5.41 -9.08 -6.27
N GLY A 48 6.39 -9.84 -5.85
CA GLY A 48 7.59 -9.34 -5.19
C GLY A 48 8.83 -10.08 -5.66
N THR A 49 9.89 -9.97 -4.89
CA THR A 49 11.18 -10.65 -5.08
C THR A 49 11.37 -11.74 -4.04
N ASN A 50 12.60 -12.23 -3.87
CA ASN A 50 12.99 -13.12 -2.77
C ASN A 50 13.69 -12.38 -1.62
N ALA A 51 13.87 -11.06 -1.71
CA ALA A 51 14.53 -10.26 -0.68
C ALA A 51 13.70 -10.21 0.60
N SER A 52 14.32 -10.46 1.73
CA SER A 52 13.67 -10.31 3.03
C SER A 52 13.52 -8.83 3.43
N ILE A 53 12.76 -8.55 4.47
CA ILE A 53 12.70 -7.19 5.03
C ILE A 53 14.05 -6.76 5.60
N GLU A 54 14.82 -7.70 6.14
CA GLU A 54 16.18 -7.49 6.63
C GLU A 54 17.13 -7.09 5.50
N ASP A 55 16.97 -7.68 4.31
CA ASP A 55 17.76 -7.31 3.12
C ASP A 55 17.44 -5.87 2.70
N LEU A 56 16.16 -5.50 2.69
CA LEU A 56 15.74 -4.12 2.38
C LEU A 56 16.30 -3.12 3.39
N ILE A 57 16.28 -3.45 4.69
CA ILE A 57 16.85 -2.63 5.75
C ILE A 57 18.37 -2.49 5.55
N LYS A 58 19.08 -3.61 5.33
CA LYS A 58 20.53 -3.65 5.14
C LYS A 58 20.99 -2.77 3.97
N ASP A 59 20.21 -2.70 2.91
CA ASP A 59 20.48 -1.87 1.73
C ASP A 59 20.01 -0.41 1.87
N THR A 60 19.52 0.00 3.05
CA THR A 60 19.02 1.35 3.30
C THR A 60 20.07 2.18 4.02
N LYS A 61 20.59 3.24 3.36
CA LYS A 61 21.57 4.17 3.98
C LYS A 61 20.93 5.00 5.09
N LYS A 62 19.76 5.58 4.81
CA LYS A 62 18.99 6.38 5.75
C LYS A 62 17.51 6.25 5.41
N GLY A 63 16.67 5.97 6.41
CA GLY A 63 15.26 5.77 6.17
C GLY A 63 14.44 5.62 7.45
N ILE A 64 13.17 5.37 7.27
CA ILE A 64 12.21 5.12 8.33
C ILE A 64 11.52 3.78 8.04
N LEU A 65 11.59 2.84 8.97
CA LEU A 65 10.78 1.64 8.94
C LEU A 65 9.44 1.94 9.58
N VAL A 66 8.38 1.76 8.82
CA VAL A 66 7.00 1.86 9.29
C VAL A 66 6.39 0.47 9.31
N THR A 67 5.98 -0.02 10.46
CA THR A 67 5.37 -1.35 10.60
C THR A 67 3.88 -1.33 10.29
N ARG A 68 3.23 -0.19 10.49
CA ARG A 68 1.80 -0.04 10.24
C ARG A 68 1.43 1.39 9.86
N LEU A 69 0.59 1.51 8.82
CA LEU A 69 -0.17 2.73 8.52
C LEU A 69 -1.59 2.55 9.08
N TRP A 70 -2.09 3.56 9.79
CA TRP A 70 -3.36 3.50 10.49
C TRP A 70 -4.19 4.77 10.29
N TYR A 71 -5.50 4.67 10.52
CA TYR A 71 -6.45 5.77 10.41
C TYR A 71 -6.40 6.47 9.05
N ILE A 72 -6.33 5.66 7.98
CA ILE A 72 -6.22 6.17 6.61
C ILE A 72 -7.57 6.75 6.17
N ARG A 73 -7.57 8.01 5.73
CA ARG A 73 -8.74 8.75 5.27
C ARG A 73 -8.49 9.40 3.92
N PRO A 74 -9.47 9.40 2.99
CA PRO A 74 -9.36 10.16 1.76
C PRO A 74 -9.42 11.66 2.07
N VAL A 75 -8.54 12.43 1.44
CA VAL A 75 -8.47 13.89 1.50
C VAL A 75 -8.97 14.48 0.19
N ASP A 76 -8.44 14.02 -0.93
CA ASP A 76 -8.83 14.45 -2.26
C ASP A 76 -8.98 13.25 -3.19
N PRO A 77 -10.21 12.98 -3.67
CA PRO A 77 -10.46 11.86 -4.57
C PRO A 77 -9.90 12.06 -5.97
N GLN A 78 -9.65 13.29 -6.41
CA GLN A 78 -9.12 13.57 -7.76
C GLN A 78 -7.65 13.17 -7.87
N THR A 79 -6.88 13.49 -6.86
CA THR A 79 -5.44 13.15 -6.78
C THR A 79 -5.18 11.84 -6.05
N LEU A 80 -6.23 11.19 -5.55
CA LEU A 80 -6.15 10.03 -4.64
C LEU A 80 -5.26 10.31 -3.43
N LEU A 81 -5.35 11.53 -2.89
CA LEU A 81 -4.61 11.92 -1.70
C LEU A 81 -5.27 11.33 -0.45
N PHE A 82 -4.47 10.64 0.36
CA PHE A 82 -4.88 10.10 1.65
C PHE A 82 -4.04 10.71 2.77
N THR A 83 -4.66 10.88 3.93
CA THR A 83 -3.98 11.15 5.19
C THR A 83 -4.08 9.96 6.12
N GLY A 84 -3.16 9.83 7.03
CA GLY A 84 -3.15 8.80 8.07
C GLY A 84 -2.00 8.98 9.03
N LEU A 85 -1.77 7.97 9.85
CA LEU A 85 -0.75 7.95 10.89
C LEU A 85 0.13 6.71 10.73
N THR A 86 1.41 6.81 11.10
CA THR A 86 2.20 5.62 11.44
C THR A 86 1.80 5.14 12.84
N ARG A 87 1.87 3.84 13.10
CA ARG A 87 1.50 3.24 14.38
C ARG A 87 2.23 1.91 14.63
N ASP A 88 2.22 1.48 15.88
CA ASP A 88 2.69 0.17 16.35
C ASP A 88 4.18 -0.11 16.09
N GLY A 89 4.96 0.88 15.73
CA GLY A 89 6.39 0.82 15.53
C GLY A 89 6.84 1.64 14.33
N THR A 90 7.55 2.70 14.63
CA THR A 90 8.22 3.56 13.65
C THR A 90 9.67 3.69 14.08
N PHE A 91 10.61 3.29 13.21
CA PHE A 91 12.02 3.17 13.58
C PHE A 91 12.91 3.90 12.59
N TYR A 92 13.94 4.53 13.12
CA TYR A 92 14.99 5.12 12.29
C TYR A 92 16.00 4.08 11.83
N ILE A 93 16.28 4.09 10.53
CA ILE A 93 17.31 3.24 9.91
C ILE A 93 18.48 4.12 9.47
N GLU A 94 19.70 3.66 9.79
CA GLU A 94 20.92 4.28 9.32
C GLU A 94 22.00 3.22 9.05
N ASN A 95 22.61 3.34 7.86
CA ASN A 95 23.68 2.45 7.42
C ASN A 95 23.30 0.96 7.55
N GLY A 96 22.12 0.61 7.06
CA GLY A 96 21.64 -0.76 7.04
C GLY A 96 21.21 -1.34 8.38
N LYS A 97 21.00 -0.52 9.41
CA LYS A 97 20.62 -0.97 10.75
C LYS A 97 19.51 -0.12 11.36
N ILE A 98 18.57 -0.78 12.03
CA ILE A 98 17.62 -0.10 12.90
C ILE A 98 18.40 0.46 14.10
N LYS A 99 18.26 1.77 14.34
CA LYS A 99 18.98 2.48 15.40
C LYS A 99 18.15 2.63 16.68
N TYR A 100 16.97 3.24 16.53
CA TYR A 100 16.11 3.54 17.67
C TYR A 100 14.66 3.75 17.19
N PRO A 101 13.67 3.57 18.06
CA PRO A 101 12.28 3.95 17.77
C PRO A 101 12.17 5.47 17.73
N ILE A 102 11.27 5.95 16.87
CA ILE A 102 10.93 7.37 16.74
C ILE A 102 9.44 7.58 16.94
N LYS A 103 9.02 8.82 17.21
CA LYS A 103 7.60 9.17 17.33
C LYS A 103 6.85 8.87 16.04
N ASN A 104 5.57 8.60 16.16
CA ASN A 104 4.71 8.43 15.02
C ASN A 104 4.56 9.73 14.22
N PHE A 105 4.24 9.59 12.94
CA PHE A 105 4.02 10.69 12.03
C PHE A 105 2.60 10.67 11.48
N ARG A 106 2.09 11.85 11.17
CA ARG A 106 1.02 12.01 10.19
C ARG A 106 1.63 12.00 8.80
N PHE A 107 0.96 11.37 7.87
CA PHE A 107 1.33 11.44 6.45
C PHE A 107 0.18 11.99 5.61
N ASN A 108 0.54 12.59 4.49
CA ASN A 108 -0.35 12.91 3.38
C ASN A 108 0.32 12.38 2.11
N GLU A 109 -0.22 11.30 1.55
CA GLU A 109 0.42 10.63 0.41
C GLU A 109 -0.63 10.07 -0.56
N SER A 110 -0.28 10.09 -1.85
CA SER A 110 -1.06 9.42 -2.88
C SER A 110 -0.46 8.04 -3.19
N PRO A 111 -1.26 6.96 -3.17
CA PRO A 111 -0.78 5.64 -3.56
C PRO A 111 -0.16 5.60 -4.96
N ILE A 112 -0.60 6.47 -5.87
CA ILE A 112 -0.01 6.57 -7.22
C ILE A 112 1.42 7.10 -7.13
N ILE A 113 1.66 8.17 -6.36
CA ILE A 113 2.99 8.74 -6.16
C ILE A 113 3.86 7.73 -5.42
N MET A 114 3.35 7.14 -4.35
CA MET A 114 4.04 6.10 -3.59
C MET A 114 4.48 4.92 -4.48
N LEU A 115 3.61 4.41 -5.34
CA LEU A 115 3.93 3.30 -6.24
C LEU A 115 4.92 3.71 -7.35
N ASN A 116 4.87 4.96 -7.83
CA ASN A 116 5.87 5.48 -8.77
C ASN A 116 7.25 5.68 -8.14
N ASN A 117 7.30 5.87 -6.83
CA ASN A 117 8.53 6.05 -6.07
C ASN A 117 9.04 4.74 -5.45
N LEU A 118 8.51 3.59 -5.86
CA LEU A 118 9.02 2.29 -5.44
C LEU A 118 10.49 2.15 -5.83
N ASP A 119 11.31 1.83 -4.84
CA ASP A 119 12.76 1.70 -4.96
C ASP A 119 13.20 0.23 -4.77
N ALA A 120 12.52 -0.51 -3.89
CA ALA A 120 12.73 -1.93 -3.71
C ALA A 120 11.45 -2.65 -3.25
N ILE A 121 11.38 -3.93 -3.59
CA ILE A 121 10.24 -4.80 -3.26
C ILE A 121 10.79 -6.10 -2.68
N GLY A 122 10.27 -6.51 -1.54
CA GLY A 122 10.68 -7.75 -0.87
C GLY A 122 9.84 -8.96 -1.26
N LYS A 123 9.98 -10.02 -0.46
CA LYS A 123 9.24 -11.27 -0.62
C LYS A 123 7.80 -11.10 -0.14
N PRO A 124 6.80 -11.50 -0.93
CA PRO A 124 5.41 -11.43 -0.51
C PRO A 124 5.10 -12.29 0.70
N GLU A 125 4.40 -11.72 1.65
CA GLU A 125 3.92 -12.38 2.85
C GLU A 125 2.40 -12.28 2.96
N ARG A 126 1.79 -13.26 3.62
CA ARG A 126 0.35 -13.27 3.81
C ARG A 126 -0.07 -12.36 4.95
N ILE A 127 -0.89 -11.37 4.62
CA ILE A 127 -1.51 -10.45 5.57
C ILE A 127 -3.03 -10.55 5.37
N GLY A 128 -3.70 -11.23 6.28
CA GLY A 128 -5.13 -11.55 6.13
C GLY A 128 -5.41 -12.32 4.84
N ASN A 129 -6.27 -11.77 3.98
CA ASN A 129 -6.63 -12.35 2.69
C ASN A 129 -5.70 -11.93 1.54
N SER A 130 -4.72 -11.10 1.80
CA SER A 130 -3.79 -10.59 0.79
C SER A 130 -2.42 -11.26 0.90
N LEU A 131 -1.70 -11.27 -0.21
CA LEU A 131 -0.30 -11.69 -0.29
C LEU A 131 0.47 -10.51 -0.87
N VAL A 132 1.20 -9.79 -0.02
CA VAL A 132 1.84 -8.52 -0.38
C VAL A 132 3.27 -8.45 0.17
N PRO A 133 4.21 -7.88 -0.60
CA PRO A 133 5.59 -7.73 -0.15
C PRO A 133 5.77 -6.51 0.74
N PRO A 134 6.78 -6.48 1.62
CA PRO A 134 7.33 -5.24 2.12
C PRO A 134 7.90 -4.43 0.96
N ILE A 135 7.76 -3.11 1.03
CA ILE A 135 8.23 -2.19 -0.01
C ILE A 135 9.11 -1.09 0.57
N ARG A 136 10.10 -0.65 -0.20
CA ARG A 136 10.84 0.58 0.05
C ARG A 136 10.42 1.64 -0.95
N VAL A 137 10.09 2.80 -0.43
CA VAL A 137 9.58 3.94 -1.19
C VAL A 137 10.48 5.15 -0.94
N ARG A 138 10.82 5.89 -1.98
CA ARG A 138 11.50 7.20 -1.84
C ARG A 138 10.48 8.31 -1.65
N ASP A 139 10.90 9.34 -0.96
CA ASP A 139 10.17 10.62 -0.87
C ASP A 139 8.72 10.50 -0.36
N PHE A 140 8.48 9.58 0.58
CA PHE A 140 7.16 9.45 1.22
C PHE A 140 6.91 10.67 2.13
N THR A 141 5.73 11.28 2.00
CA THR A 141 5.43 12.57 2.62
C THR A 141 4.89 12.44 4.04
N PHE A 142 5.74 12.70 5.02
CA PHE A 142 5.34 12.91 6.41
C PHE A 142 5.14 14.40 6.68
N THR A 143 4.02 14.80 7.27
CA THR A 143 3.62 16.20 7.42
C THR A 143 3.78 16.75 8.83
N SER A 144 3.68 15.93 9.85
CA SER A 144 3.86 16.33 11.25
C SER A 144 4.14 15.14 12.15
N LEU A 145 4.70 15.38 13.33
CA LEU A 145 4.72 14.40 14.40
C LEU A 145 3.31 14.15 14.92
N SER A 146 3.08 12.93 15.38
CA SER A 146 1.82 12.53 16.00
C SER A 146 2.09 11.97 17.38
N ASP A 147 1.36 12.46 18.38
CA ASP A 147 1.34 11.92 19.74
C ASP A 147 0.31 10.78 19.90
N ALA A 148 -0.23 10.26 18.79
CA ALA A 148 -1.10 9.09 18.81
C ALA A 148 -0.35 7.88 19.38
N VAL A 149 -0.84 7.38 20.51
CA VAL A 149 -0.33 6.22 21.23
C VAL A 149 -1.01 4.96 20.70
#